data_74310ea76d3ed8e344c7341047749b0d
#
_entry.id   74310ea76d3ed8e344c7341047749b0d
#
_cell.length_a   1.000
_cell.length_b   1.000
_cell.length_c   1.000
_cell.angle_alpha   90.00
_cell.angle_beta   90.00
_cell.angle_gamma   90.00
#
_symmetry.space_group_name_H-M   'P 1'
#
loop_
_entity.id
_entity.type
_entity.pdbx_description
1 polymer ?
#
loop_
_entity_poly.entity_id
_entity_poly.type
_entity_poly.pdbx_seq_one_letter_code
_entity_poly.pdbx_strand_id
1 'polypeptide(L)' 'MKVVLRNPRRELDVAGPISVIGLLNRLELNRESVLVIRGDELIPGDAMLDDAQTIEIRPVISGGAA' A
#
# COMPACT_ATOMS: atom_id res chain seq x y z
N MET A 1 -6.85 -7.71 7.00
CA MET A 1 -6.29 -6.36 6.87
C MET A 1 -7.06 -5.61 5.80
N LYS A 2 -7.44 -4.40 6.14
CA LYS A 2 -8.12 -3.54 5.19
C LYS A 2 -7.09 -2.73 4.40
N VAL A 3 -7.19 -2.77 3.09
CA VAL A 3 -6.31 -2.00 2.22
C VAL A 3 -7.15 -0.99 1.46
N VAL A 4 -6.80 0.29 1.61
CA VAL A 4 -7.51 1.37 0.94
C VAL A 4 -6.65 1.89 -0.19
N LEU A 5 -7.13 1.75 -1.40
CA LEU A 5 -6.46 2.29 -2.57
C LEU A 5 -7.06 3.65 -2.89
N ARG A 6 -6.23 4.54 -3.39
CA ARG A 6 -6.69 5.87 -3.81
C ARG A 6 -6.60 5.98 -5.32
N ASN A 7 -7.50 6.79 -5.85
CA ASN A 7 -7.44 7.25 -7.22
C ASN A 7 -7.70 6.15 -8.26
N PRO A 8 -8.89 5.57 -8.30
CA PRO A 8 -10.05 5.86 -7.47
C PRO A 8 -9.98 5.14 -6.14
N ARG A 9 -10.77 5.60 -5.20
CA ARG A 9 -10.80 4.99 -3.89
C ARG A 9 -11.44 3.61 -3.96
N ARG A 10 -10.73 2.62 -3.43
CA ARG A 10 -11.22 1.25 -3.36
C ARG A 10 -10.76 0.63 -2.04
N GLU A 11 -11.58 -0.22 -1.50
CA GLU A 11 -11.22 -0.95 -0.29
C GLU A 11 -11.16 -2.43 -0.59
N LEU A 12 -10.09 -3.04 -0.15
CA LEU A 12 -9.85 -4.47 -0.35
C LEU A 12 -9.57 -5.12 0.98
N ASP A 13 -9.89 -6.40 1.07
CA ASP A 13 -9.60 -7.20 2.24
C ASP A 13 -8.50 -8.18 1.86
N VAL A 14 -7.38 -8.10 2.56
CA VAL A 14 -6.24 -8.96 2.27
C VAL A 14 -5.83 -9.65 3.55
N ALA A 15 -5.64 -10.96 3.47
CA ALA A 15 -5.21 -11.73 4.63
C ALA A 15 -3.74 -11.43 4.95
N GLY A 16 -3.47 -11.19 6.22
CA GLY A 16 -2.12 -11.03 6.72
C GLY A 16 -1.72 -12.20 7.59
N PRO A 17 -0.51 -12.17 8.13
CA PRO A 17 0.50 -11.15 7.91
C PRO A 17 1.14 -11.23 6.53
N ILE A 18 1.59 -10.09 6.04
CA ILE A 18 2.22 -10.03 4.72
C ILE A 18 3.17 -8.82 4.71
N SER A 19 4.28 -8.95 4.01
CA SER A 19 5.18 -7.81 3.86
C SER A 19 4.59 -6.79 2.91
N VAL A 20 5.07 -5.55 2.99
CA VAL A 20 4.61 -4.50 2.08
C VAL A 20 4.88 -4.92 0.63
N ILE A 21 6.07 -5.43 0.36
CA ILE A 21 6.40 -5.89 -0.99
C ILE A 21 5.46 -7.02 -1.42
N GLY A 22 5.19 -7.95 -0.52
CA GLY A 22 4.27 -9.04 -0.84
C GLY A 22 2.88 -8.54 -1.15
N LEU A 23 2.42 -7.55 -0.40
CA LEU A 23 1.12 -6.96 -0.64
C LEU A 23 1.07 -6.28 -2.02
N LEU A 24 2.09 -5.49 -2.33
CA LEU A 24 2.12 -4.79 -3.61
C LEU A 24 2.19 -5.76 -4.78
N ASN A 25 2.95 -6.84 -4.63
CA ASN A 25 3.01 -7.86 -5.67
C ASN A 25 1.66 -8.52 -5.87
N ARG A 26 0.95 -8.78 -4.80
CA ARG A 26 -0.37 -9.39 -4.87
C ARG A 26 -1.35 -8.48 -5.60
N LEU A 27 -1.22 -7.18 -5.41
CA LEU A 27 -2.08 -6.20 -6.05
C LEU A 27 -1.57 -5.77 -7.42
N GLU A 28 -0.43 -6.32 -7.84
CA GLU A 28 0.20 -5.98 -9.11
C GLU A 28 0.55 -4.50 -9.20
N LEU A 29 1.03 -3.95 -8.10
CA LEU A 29 1.43 -2.56 -8.02
C LEU A 29 2.94 -2.47 -7.96
N ASN A 30 3.48 -1.44 -8.61
CA ASN A 30 4.91 -1.17 -8.59
C ASN A 30 5.24 -0.35 -7.35
N ARG A 31 6.14 -0.87 -6.50
CA ARG A 31 6.48 -0.20 -5.26
C ARG A 31 7.09 1.19 -5.47
N GLU A 32 7.64 1.43 -6.65
CA GLU A 32 8.21 2.73 -6.96
C GLU A 32 7.16 3.75 -7.39
N SER A 33 5.95 3.27 -7.62
CA SER A 33 4.87 4.13 -8.08
C SER A 33 3.84 4.42 -7.00
N VAL A 34 4.03 3.89 -5.79
CA VAL A 34 3.04 4.05 -4.73
C VAL A 34 3.72 4.32 -3.40
N LEU A 35 2.96 4.95 -2.51
CA LEU A 35 3.33 5.13 -1.12
C LEU A 35 2.42 4.25 -0.28
N VAL A 36 3.00 3.55 0.68
CA VAL A 36 2.23 2.70 1.59
C VAL A 36 2.24 3.37 2.96
N ILE A 37 1.05 3.62 3.48
CA ILE A 37 0.87 4.41 4.69
C ILE A 37 0.07 3.60 5.70
N ARG A 38 0.57 3.58 6.92
CA ARG A 38 -0.13 2.98 8.05
C ARG A 38 -0.37 4.07 9.09
N GLY A 39 -1.63 4.47 9.24
CA GLY A 39 -1.94 5.63 10.05
C GLY A 39 -1.37 6.88 9.40
N ASP A 40 -0.44 7.52 10.08
CA ASP A 40 0.21 8.72 9.56
C ASP A 40 1.63 8.46 9.10
N GLU A 41 2.01 7.20 9.01
CA GLU A 41 3.40 6.83 8.86
C GLU A 41 3.63 6.11 7.55
N LEU A 42 4.62 6.57 6.79
CA LEU A 42 5.10 5.84 5.63
C LEU A 42 5.85 4.61 6.11
N ILE A 43 5.55 3.46 5.53
CA ILE A 43 6.23 2.24 5.92
C ILE A 43 7.06 1.71 4.77
N PRO A 44 8.26 1.19 5.09
CA PRO A 44 9.16 0.70 4.04
C PRO A 44 8.69 -0.64 3.47
N GLY A 45 9.27 -0.99 2.32
CA GLY A 45 8.87 -2.18 1.60
C GLY A 45 9.10 -3.49 2.35
N ASP A 46 10.05 -3.50 3.27
CA ASP A 46 10.35 -4.73 4.04
C ASP A 46 9.57 -4.82 5.34
N ALA A 47 8.72 -3.86 5.62
CA ALA A 47 7.90 -3.92 6.83
C ALA A 47 6.86 -5.00 6.72
N MET A 48 6.49 -5.57 7.86
CA MET A 48 5.44 -6.59 7.92
C MET A 48 4.13 -5.94 8.33
N LEU A 49 3.06 -6.39 7.71
CA LEU A 49 1.72 -5.88 7.98
C LEU A 49 0.90 -6.96 8.67
N ASP A 50 0.23 -6.57 9.73
CA ASP A 50 -0.63 -7.48 10.50
C ASP A 50 -2.05 -7.50 9.95
N ASP A 51 -2.73 -8.59 10.23
CA ASP A 51 -4.08 -8.80 9.73
C ASP A 51 -5.07 -7.77 10.25
N ALA A 52 -4.81 -7.17 11.40
CA ALA A 52 -5.74 -6.23 12.03
C ALA A 52 -5.55 -4.79 11.61
N GLN A 53 -4.59 -4.52 10.74
CA GLN A 53 -4.24 -3.14 10.39
C GLN A 53 -5.03 -2.63 9.21
N THR A 54 -5.10 -1.30 9.12
CA THR A 54 -5.64 -0.62 7.94
C THR A 54 -4.49 0.08 7.24
N ILE A 55 -4.32 -0.21 5.97
CA ILE A 55 -3.20 0.27 5.18
C ILE A 55 -3.75 1.10 4.02
N GLU A 56 -3.15 2.24 3.79
CA GLU A 56 -3.53 3.09 2.68
C GLU A 56 -2.41 3.07 1.63
N ILE A 57 -2.78 2.93 0.37
CA ILE A 57 -1.83 2.96 -0.73
C ILE A 57 -2.19 4.13 -1.63
N ARG A 58 -1.26 5.06 -1.79
CA ARG A 58 -1.45 6.25 -2.61
C ARG A 58 -0.51 6.22 -3.79
N PRO A 59 -0.98 6.62 -4.96
CA PRO A 59 -0.09 6.72 -6.11
C PRO A 59 0.87 7.89 -5.93
N VAL A 60 2.08 7.70 -6.42
CA VAL A 60 3.07 8.77 -6.49
C VAL A 60 3.02 9.35 -7.88
N ILE A 61 2.68 10.60 -7.99
CA ILE A 61 2.70 11.28 -9.27
C ILE A 61 4.07 11.91 -9.40
N SER A 62 5.03 11.12 -9.78
CA SER A 62 6.40 11.56 -9.83
C SER A 62 6.66 12.27 -11.14
N GLY A 63 7.24 13.44 -11.05
CA GLY A 63 7.75 14.12 -12.21
C GLY A 63 6.75 14.28 -13.34
N GLY A 64 5.55 13.83 -13.13
CA GLY A 64 4.56 13.94 -14.16
C GLY A 64 4.36 15.37 -14.58
N ALA A 65 4.63 16.24 -13.69
CA ALA A 65 4.53 17.65 -13.96
C ALA A 65 5.61 18.11 -14.92
N ALA A 66 6.59 17.32 -15.09
CA ALA A 66 7.67 17.74 -15.97
C ALA A 66 7.15 17.91 -17.36
#